data_c7658bd75bab3b0e50184c8c5a6e73c3
#
_entry.id   c7658bd75bab3b0e50184c8c5a6e73c3
#
_cell.length_a   1.000
_cell.length_b   1.000
_cell.length_c   1.000
_cell.angle_alpha   90.00
_cell.angle_beta   90.00
_cell.angle_gamma   90.00
#
_symmetry.space_group_name_H-M   'P 1'
#
loop_
_entity.id
_entity.type
_entity.pdbx_description
1 polymer ?
#
loop_
_entity_poly.entity_id
_entity_poly.type
_entity_poly.pdbx_seq_one_letter_code
_entity_poly.pdbx_strand_id
1 'polypeptide(L)'
;NAIAMYSEGSITQGMKNTGTIKLPQTDSVAMSYNPDSALAAGVVVENTGNIELSGDKNTAIYSTGTPVYKVKNSGTVILSDSATINNPNVALYTNNSNVTSKNTGIIVAGNNTIGIYGYETENNGDIKVGNSGIGIYSKNGNVTLTGGKIKTGTGEAVGVYTVGSGQNITNTGTEFEMGDNSFGFVNVGNNNTITSSFANIGLNNKNVYVYSNDVNSSVINSSNIISTGKENYGIYSAGTVENYGTIDLSSGEGSVAIYSIKGGTATNHTSGIINVGASNVTNSKYSIGMGAGYTTVDTGNIINKGTINVNGKSGFGMYATGSGSTARNEGNITLNADNTTGIYVTDGAVAINTGTITTGAGNYRNVVGVYLGEGSTLNNTGIININAKNAKGVYLKGGTIINYGSITVNGETDRYRTVIPFTTPDTGKELGGVVIKAPVGASTATITVNGVPQTPVVINTKARNPISVSASSVGMYVNTSGINFTNAINGLENLTNEADLIVGTEATEVTNEKYILINDPRILGTYMNAMASAPNIKWNIYSSSLTWMATPTLELGTNRITGLYMTKVPYTTWAGADETPVDKTDTYNFADGLEQRYGVEALGSRENQ
;
A
#
# COMPACT_ATOMS: atom_id res chain seq x y z
N ASN A 1 24.17 32.53 -26.76
CA ASN A 1 24.24 33.07 -25.39
C ASN A 1 23.84 34.53 -25.40
N ALA A 2 22.85 34.94 -24.63
CA ALA A 2 22.41 36.33 -24.48
C ALA A 2 21.97 36.57 -23.03
N ILE A 3 22.24 37.79 -22.54
CA ILE A 3 21.70 38.25 -21.25
C ILE A 3 20.95 39.55 -21.53
N ALA A 4 19.63 39.61 -21.20
CA ALA A 4 18.84 40.80 -21.49
C ALA A 4 18.98 41.88 -20.39
N MET A 5 18.97 41.45 -19.12
CA MET A 5 19.19 42.34 -17.98
C MET A 5 20.26 41.72 -17.07
N TYR A 6 21.28 42.50 -16.76
CA TYR A 6 22.38 42.05 -15.92
C TYR A 6 22.66 43.10 -14.82
N SER A 7 22.88 42.63 -13.59
CA SER A 7 23.41 43.45 -12.53
C SER A 7 24.35 42.63 -11.65
N GLU A 8 25.47 43.23 -11.31
CA GLU A 8 26.49 42.73 -10.42
C GLU A 8 26.74 43.78 -9.32
N GLY A 9 27.07 43.32 -8.14
CA GLY A 9 27.30 44.21 -6.99
C GLY A 9 26.00 44.66 -6.30
N SER A 10 26.13 45.61 -5.38
CA SER A 10 25.02 46.03 -4.52
C SER A 10 24.13 47.05 -5.22
N ILE A 11 22.87 46.71 -5.42
CA ILE A 11 21.83 47.63 -5.87
C ILE A 11 20.85 47.91 -4.73
N THR A 12 20.48 49.17 -4.53
CA THR A 12 19.62 49.58 -3.39
C THR A 12 18.12 49.40 -3.69
N GLN A 13 17.73 49.27 -4.95
CA GLN A 13 16.31 49.24 -5.37
C GLN A 13 15.86 47.93 -6.03
N GLY A 14 16.74 46.93 -6.17
CA GLY A 14 16.44 45.69 -6.84
C GLY A 14 16.46 45.79 -8.38
N MET A 15 16.12 44.68 -9.05
CA MET A 15 16.01 44.59 -10.51
C MET A 15 14.57 44.22 -10.87
N LYS A 16 13.96 44.91 -11.81
CA LYS A 16 12.57 44.69 -12.19
C LYS A 16 12.34 44.70 -13.70
N ASN A 17 11.71 43.63 -14.23
CA ASN A 17 11.14 43.62 -15.57
C ASN A 17 9.67 44.00 -15.50
N THR A 18 9.25 45.02 -16.22
CA THR A 18 7.83 45.43 -16.38
C THR A 18 7.35 45.27 -17.82
N GLY A 19 8.24 44.99 -18.77
CA GLY A 19 7.97 44.83 -20.20
C GLY A 19 8.02 43.39 -20.67
N THR A 20 8.39 43.20 -21.91
CA THR A 20 8.55 41.87 -22.51
C THR A 20 10.01 41.61 -22.88
N ILE A 21 10.56 40.51 -22.39
CA ILE A 21 11.88 40.00 -22.76
C ILE A 21 11.68 38.76 -23.62
N LYS A 22 12.20 38.75 -24.87
CA LYS A 22 12.16 37.59 -25.76
C LYS A 22 13.56 37.21 -26.19
N LEU A 23 13.99 35.99 -25.86
CA LEU A 23 15.28 35.45 -26.27
C LEU A 23 15.09 34.14 -27.02
N PRO A 24 15.31 34.12 -28.35
CA PRO A 24 15.06 32.91 -29.16
C PRO A 24 16.30 31.99 -29.28
N GLN A 25 17.31 32.20 -28.45
CA GLN A 25 18.60 31.50 -28.53
C GLN A 25 18.77 30.54 -27.36
N THR A 26 19.61 29.52 -27.56
CA THR A 26 20.05 28.63 -26.48
C THR A 26 21.01 29.32 -25.53
N ASP A 27 21.13 28.79 -24.29
CA ASP A 27 22.09 29.20 -23.28
C ASP A 27 22.00 30.71 -22.97
N SER A 28 20.76 31.17 -22.75
CA SER A 28 20.44 32.59 -22.55
C SER A 28 19.78 32.84 -21.20
N VAL A 29 19.98 34.03 -20.65
CA VAL A 29 19.43 34.47 -19.38
C VAL A 29 18.65 35.79 -19.59
N ALA A 30 17.38 35.81 -19.20
CA ALA A 30 16.60 37.04 -19.30
C ALA A 30 16.98 38.05 -18.23
N MET A 31 17.09 37.65 -16.99
CA MET A 31 17.50 38.49 -15.86
C MET A 31 18.59 37.78 -15.08
N SER A 32 19.78 38.37 -14.98
CA SER A 32 20.91 37.83 -14.22
C SER A 32 21.30 38.81 -13.11
N TYR A 33 21.24 38.30 -11.85
CA TYR A 33 21.55 39.10 -10.67
C TYR A 33 22.55 38.37 -9.76
N ASN A 34 23.70 39.00 -9.55
CA ASN A 34 24.78 38.44 -8.74
C ASN A 34 25.32 39.50 -7.75
N PRO A 35 24.62 39.74 -6.63
CA PRO A 35 25.10 40.69 -5.61
C PRO A 35 26.31 40.13 -4.86
N ASP A 36 27.28 41.00 -4.58
CA ASP A 36 28.55 40.69 -3.90
C ASP A 36 28.57 41.07 -2.42
N SER A 37 27.61 41.87 -1.95
CA SER A 37 27.57 42.36 -0.58
C SER A 37 26.15 42.36 -0.01
N ALA A 38 26.03 42.60 1.32
CA ALA A 38 24.75 42.67 1.99
C ALA A 38 23.85 43.75 1.38
N LEU A 39 22.64 43.34 1.01
CA LEU A 39 21.62 44.22 0.43
C LEU A 39 20.80 44.89 1.54
N ALA A 40 20.20 46.03 1.20
CA ALA A 40 19.18 46.60 2.07
C ALA A 40 18.00 45.66 2.23
N ALA A 41 17.40 45.64 3.42
CA ALA A 41 16.23 44.81 3.66
C ALA A 41 15.10 45.09 2.63
N GLY A 42 14.56 44.05 2.01
CA GLY A 42 13.46 44.18 1.08
C GLY A 42 13.84 44.29 -0.41
N VAL A 43 15.12 44.21 -0.77
CA VAL A 43 15.53 44.16 -2.17
C VAL A 43 14.93 42.92 -2.86
N VAL A 44 14.33 43.13 -4.01
CA VAL A 44 13.66 42.08 -4.80
C VAL A 44 14.12 42.12 -6.24
N VAL A 45 14.43 40.95 -6.80
CA VAL A 45 14.56 40.74 -8.25
C VAL A 45 13.23 40.24 -8.75
N GLU A 46 12.49 41.04 -9.53
CA GLU A 46 11.11 40.77 -9.86
C GLU A 46 10.81 40.84 -11.35
N ASN A 47 10.12 39.80 -11.84
CA ASN A 47 9.40 39.86 -13.10
C ASN A 47 7.92 40.21 -12.87
N THR A 48 7.44 41.34 -13.37
CA THR A 48 6.00 41.69 -13.41
C THR A 48 5.48 41.75 -14.85
N GLY A 49 6.37 41.65 -15.84
CA GLY A 49 6.06 41.61 -17.27
C GLY A 49 6.08 40.19 -17.82
N ASN A 50 6.48 40.06 -19.08
CA ASN A 50 6.56 38.77 -19.76
C ASN A 50 8.02 38.42 -20.08
N ILE A 51 8.38 37.16 -19.88
CA ILE A 51 9.66 36.58 -20.30
C ILE A 51 9.33 35.35 -21.15
N GLU A 52 9.81 35.34 -22.41
CA GLU A 52 9.64 34.26 -23.36
C GLU A 52 11.02 33.79 -23.84
N LEU A 53 11.37 32.54 -23.53
CA LEU A 53 12.65 31.94 -23.89
C LEU A 53 12.43 30.70 -24.76
N SER A 54 13.12 30.67 -25.89
CA SER A 54 13.10 29.54 -26.83
C SER A 54 14.50 28.92 -26.95
N GLY A 55 14.57 27.62 -27.19
CA GLY A 55 15.82 26.86 -27.20
C GLY A 55 16.17 26.22 -25.85
N ASP A 56 17.35 25.64 -25.74
CA ASP A 56 17.82 24.88 -24.59
C ASP A 56 18.67 25.70 -23.62
N LYS A 57 18.79 25.27 -22.41
CA LYS A 57 19.66 25.82 -21.33
C LYS A 57 19.39 27.29 -21.02
N ASN A 58 18.16 27.71 -21.16
CA ASN A 58 17.76 29.07 -20.89
C ASN A 58 17.30 29.24 -19.42
N THR A 59 17.57 30.41 -18.85
CA THR A 59 17.10 30.78 -17.53
C THR A 59 16.37 32.10 -17.56
N ALA A 60 15.14 32.16 -17.06
CA ALA A 60 14.41 33.42 -17.06
C ALA A 60 14.94 34.35 -15.96
N ILE A 61 15.06 33.93 -14.72
CA ILE A 61 15.71 34.70 -13.65
C ILE A 61 16.79 33.84 -13.04
N TYR A 62 18.03 34.28 -13.20
CA TYR A 62 19.23 33.62 -12.65
C TYR A 62 19.82 34.46 -11.52
N SER A 63 20.01 33.85 -10.34
CA SER A 63 20.53 34.54 -9.19
C SER A 63 21.46 33.65 -8.36
N THR A 64 22.67 34.15 -8.09
CA THR A 64 23.73 33.40 -7.39
C THR A 64 24.35 34.13 -6.22
N GLY A 65 23.92 35.36 -5.92
CA GLY A 65 24.48 36.17 -4.84
C GLY A 65 24.25 35.57 -3.46
N THR A 66 25.17 35.91 -2.53
CA THR A 66 25.18 35.42 -1.14
C THR A 66 24.27 36.15 -0.15
N PRO A 67 23.87 37.43 -0.35
CA PRO A 67 23.00 38.12 0.57
C PRO A 67 21.59 37.56 0.69
N VAL A 68 20.86 37.98 1.73
CA VAL A 68 19.42 37.66 1.92
C VAL A 68 18.56 38.55 1.02
N TYR A 69 17.83 38.01 0.06
CA TYR A 69 16.89 38.74 -0.79
C TYR A 69 15.85 37.80 -1.36
N LYS A 70 14.94 38.33 -2.20
CA LYS A 70 13.89 37.54 -2.87
C LYS A 70 14.04 37.64 -4.38
N VAL A 71 13.84 36.48 -5.04
CA VAL A 71 13.62 36.39 -6.47
C VAL A 71 12.14 36.08 -6.70
N LYS A 72 11.43 36.95 -7.45
CA LYS A 72 9.98 36.88 -7.56
C LYS A 72 9.51 36.90 -9.00
N ASN A 73 8.57 36.01 -9.33
CA ASN A 73 7.75 36.12 -10.53
C ASN A 73 6.32 36.52 -10.13
N SER A 74 5.86 37.68 -10.60
CA SER A 74 4.47 38.13 -10.50
C SER A 74 3.82 38.30 -11.87
N GLY A 75 4.61 38.17 -12.95
CA GLY A 75 4.19 38.22 -14.34
C GLY A 75 4.10 36.82 -14.96
N THR A 76 4.44 36.73 -16.22
CA THR A 76 4.42 35.47 -16.98
C THR A 76 5.84 35.09 -17.40
N VAL A 77 6.19 33.83 -17.24
CA VAL A 77 7.40 33.20 -17.78
C VAL A 77 6.99 32.05 -18.68
N ILE A 78 7.45 32.04 -19.91
CA ILE A 78 7.21 30.98 -20.90
C ILE A 78 8.56 30.45 -21.36
N LEU A 79 8.75 29.16 -21.18
CA LEU A 79 9.93 28.40 -21.59
C LEU A 79 9.52 27.34 -22.61
N SER A 80 10.27 27.26 -23.74
CA SER A 80 10.13 26.14 -24.66
C SER A 80 10.59 24.82 -24.06
N ASP A 81 10.36 23.72 -24.76
CA ASP A 81 10.92 22.41 -24.43
C ASP A 81 12.46 22.48 -24.37
N SER A 82 13.03 21.65 -23.52
CA SER A 82 14.45 21.33 -23.51
C SER A 82 14.69 19.95 -24.11
N ALA A 83 15.82 19.76 -24.79
CA ALA A 83 16.17 18.48 -25.39
C ALA A 83 16.30 17.36 -24.30
N THR A 84 16.83 17.69 -23.15
CA THR A 84 16.99 16.78 -22.02
C THR A 84 16.84 17.50 -20.68
N ILE A 85 16.42 16.75 -19.64
CA ILE A 85 16.36 17.29 -18.27
C ILE A 85 17.75 17.54 -17.67
N ASN A 86 18.82 17.02 -18.24
CA ASN A 86 20.19 17.29 -17.81
C ASN A 86 20.67 18.71 -18.14
N ASN A 87 20.02 19.36 -19.09
CA ASN A 87 20.28 20.75 -19.49
C ASN A 87 18.94 21.49 -19.62
N PRO A 88 18.19 21.62 -18.52
CA PRO A 88 16.83 22.15 -18.58
C PRO A 88 16.80 23.65 -18.81
N ASN A 89 15.73 24.12 -19.41
CA ASN A 89 15.31 25.50 -19.21
C ASN A 89 14.76 25.67 -17.81
N VAL A 90 15.05 26.78 -17.14
CA VAL A 90 14.65 27.07 -15.75
C VAL A 90 13.99 28.45 -15.68
N ALA A 91 12.79 28.54 -15.07
CA ALA A 91 12.15 29.84 -14.93
C ALA A 91 12.80 30.67 -13.81
N LEU A 92 12.88 30.15 -12.60
CA LEU A 92 13.58 30.80 -11.50
C LEU A 92 14.72 29.90 -11.05
N TYR A 93 15.94 30.40 -11.13
CA TYR A 93 17.14 29.69 -10.66
C TYR A 93 17.81 30.47 -9.54
N THR A 94 17.90 29.90 -8.36
CA THR A 94 18.66 30.42 -7.23
C THR A 94 19.59 29.35 -6.69
N ASN A 95 20.85 29.70 -6.43
CA ASN A 95 21.85 28.76 -5.94
C ASN A 95 22.40 29.16 -4.57
N ASN A 96 21.56 29.77 -3.73
CA ASN A 96 21.94 30.20 -2.39
C ASN A 96 20.81 30.00 -1.40
N SER A 97 21.12 29.44 -0.21
CA SER A 97 20.18 29.20 0.90
C SER A 97 19.54 30.45 1.48
N ASN A 98 20.17 31.61 1.28
CA ASN A 98 19.66 32.90 1.78
C ASN A 98 18.66 33.56 0.82
N VAL A 99 18.44 32.99 -0.36
CA VAL A 99 17.55 33.54 -1.40
C VAL A 99 16.24 32.79 -1.41
N THR A 100 15.14 33.51 -1.25
CA THR A 100 13.79 32.94 -1.41
C THR A 100 13.32 33.11 -2.86
N SER A 101 12.96 32.01 -3.51
CA SER A 101 12.27 32.00 -4.79
C SER A 101 10.76 32.07 -4.57
N LYS A 102 10.10 33.09 -5.15
CA LYS A 102 8.65 33.29 -4.98
C LYS A 102 7.94 33.39 -6.32
N ASN A 103 6.92 32.55 -6.52
CA ASN A 103 6.03 32.68 -7.66
C ASN A 103 4.62 33.08 -7.20
N THR A 104 4.12 34.20 -7.73
CA THR A 104 2.73 34.65 -7.60
C THR A 104 2.07 34.89 -8.95
N GLY A 105 2.81 34.70 -10.04
CA GLY A 105 2.39 34.83 -11.42
C GLY A 105 2.24 33.47 -12.10
N ILE A 106 2.54 33.43 -13.37
CA ILE A 106 2.37 32.25 -14.22
C ILE A 106 3.74 31.79 -14.74
N ILE A 107 4.05 30.52 -14.58
CA ILE A 107 5.16 29.83 -15.20
C ILE A 107 4.61 28.76 -16.13
N VAL A 108 4.90 28.85 -17.43
CA VAL A 108 4.61 27.84 -18.43
C VAL A 108 5.94 27.33 -18.96
N ALA A 109 6.30 26.14 -18.58
CA ALA A 109 7.55 25.51 -18.92
C ALA A 109 7.27 24.22 -19.74
N GLY A 110 8.02 24.01 -20.80
CA GLY A 110 7.85 22.90 -21.73
C GLY A 110 8.34 21.55 -21.18
N ASN A 111 8.60 20.60 -22.08
CA ASN A 111 9.14 19.29 -21.71
C ASN A 111 10.59 19.42 -21.20
N ASN A 112 10.98 18.53 -20.28
CA ASN A 112 12.33 18.49 -19.68
C ASN A 112 12.78 19.83 -19.07
N THR A 113 11.87 20.60 -18.49
CA THR A 113 12.12 21.92 -17.94
C THR A 113 11.93 21.95 -16.42
N ILE A 114 12.43 23.00 -15.76
CA ILE A 114 12.23 23.24 -14.35
C ILE A 114 11.55 24.60 -14.15
N GLY A 115 10.43 24.61 -13.44
CA GLY A 115 9.76 25.87 -13.09
C GLY A 115 10.59 26.68 -12.10
N ILE A 116 10.87 26.14 -10.93
CA ILE A 116 11.68 26.79 -9.89
C ILE A 116 12.79 25.84 -9.46
N TYR A 117 14.02 26.27 -9.52
CA TYR A 117 15.19 25.61 -8.95
C TYR A 117 15.76 26.48 -7.84
N GLY A 118 15.75 26.03 -6.61
CA GLY A 118 16.22 26.86 -5.50
C GLY A 118 16.32 26.16 -4.17
N TYR A 119 16.45 26.96 -3.13
CA TYR A 119 16.43 26.57 -1.74
C TYR A 119 15.06 26.86 -1.13
N GLU A 120 14.88 27.99 -0.45
CA GLU A 120 13.58 28.42 0.05
C GLU A 120 12.65 28.78 -1.14
N THR A 121 11.47 28.17 -1.17
CA THR A 121 10.52 28.37 -2.26
C THR A 121 9.11 28.65 -1.72
N GLU A 122 8.50 29.74 -2.20
CA GLU A 122 7.11 30.10 -1.95
C GLU A 122 6.35 30.10 -3.27
N ASN A 123 5.26 29.35 -3.36
CA ASN A 123 4.37 29.39 -4.53
C ASN A 123 2.93 29.73 -4.14
N ASN A 124 2.39 30.75 -4.81
CA ASN A 124 0.97 31.13 -4.75
C ASN A 124 0.44 31.42 -6.17
N GLY A 125 1.21 31.12 -7.20
CA GLY A 125 0.85 31.27 -8.61
C GLY A 125 0.78 29.95 -9.33
N ASP A 126 0.60 30.00 -10.64
CA ASP A 126 0.48 28.82 -11.47
C ASP A 126 1.85 28.37 -12.01
N ILE A 127 2.10 27.08 -11.96
CA ILE A 127 3.26 26.44 -12.57
C ILE A 127 2.76 25.30 -13.44
N LYS A 128 3.02 25.36 -14.73
CA LYS A 128 2.79 24.28 -15.68
C LYS A 128 4.12 23.80 -16.22
N VAL A 129 4.37 22.50 -16.13
CA VAL A 129 5.54 21.85 -16.77
C VAL A 129 5.07 20.77 -17.74
N GLY A 130 5.84 20.57 -18.79
CA GLY A 130 5.61 19.50 -19.76
C GLY A 130 6.05 18.12 -19.27
N ASN A 131 6.18 17.19 -20.21
CA ASN A 131 6.63 15.82 -19.92
C ASN A 131 8.05 15.83 -19.34
N SER A 132 8.30 14.97 -18.37
CA SER A 132 9.59 14.89 -17.65
C SER A 132 10.06 16.22 -17.05
N GLY A 133 9.17 17.19 -16.90
CA GLY A 133 9.46 18.48 -16.28
C GLY A 133 9.29 18.44 -14.77
N ILE A 134 9.91 19.40 -14.08
CA ILE A 134 9.83 19.54 -12.62
C ILE A 134 9.27 20.91 -12.29
N GLY A 135 8.14 20.98 -11.58
CA GLY A 135 7.53 22.25 -11.17
C GLY A 135 8.45 23.03 -10.23
N ILE A 136 8.83 22.41 -9.13
CA ILE A 136 9.74 22.97 -8.11
C ILE A 136 10.80 21.93 -7.77
N TYR A 137 12.06 22.31 -7.93
CA TYR A 137 13.21 21.54 -7.46
C TYR A 137 13.82 22.27 -6.25
N SER A 138 13.61 21.73 -5.04
CA SER A 138 14.20 22.27 -3.84
C SER A 138 15.50 21.53 -3.49
N LYS A 139 16.59 22.26 -3.47
CA LYS A 139 17.92 21.71 -3.22
C LYS A 139 18.18 21.49 -1.72
N ASN A 140 17.83 22.42 -0.87
CA ASN A 140 17.97 22.33 0.59
C ASN A 140 17.28 23.50 1.31
N GLY A 141 15.98 23.67 1.09
CA GLY A 141 15.18 24.71 1.75
C GLY A 141 13.71 24.31 1.78
N ASN A 142 12.93 25.05 2.55
CA ASN A 142 11.50 24.77 2.68
C ASN A 142 10.75 25.09 1.39
N VAL A 143 9.65 24.39 1.18
CA VAL A 143 8.71 24.66 0.08
C VAL A 143 7.35 24.97 0.68
N THR A 144 6.85 26.17 0.41
CA THR A 144 5.56 26.65 0.90
C THR A 144 4.62 26.90 -0.27
N LEU A 145 3.56 26.11 -0.35
CA LEU A 145 2.55 26.16 -1.42
C LEU A 145 1.23 26.68 -0.82
N THR A 146 0.85 27.92 -1.17
CA THR A 146 -0.30 28.59 -0.54
C THR A 146 -1.41 28.95 -1.50
N GLY A 147 -1.25 28.71 -2.79
CA GLY A 147 -2.27 29.01 -3.81
C GLY A 147 -1.81 28.65 -5.21
N GLY A 148 -2.67 28.96 -6.20
CA GLY A 148 -2.43 28.64 -7.59
C GLY A 148 -2.49 27.14 -7.88
N LYS A 149 -1.93 26.76 -9.02
CA LYS A 149 -1.97 25.40 -9.54
C LYS A 149 -0.59 24.93 -9.99
N ILE A 150 -0.22 23.70 -9.63
CA ILE A 150 0.89 22.99 -10.25
C ILE A 150 0.32 21.96 -11.21
N LYS A 151 0.56 22.15 -12.50
CA LYS A 151 0.15 21.25 -13.57
C LYS A 151 1.35 20.52 -14.15
N THR A 152 1.39 19.21 -14.02
CA THR A 152 2.44 18.38 -14.61
C THR A 152 2.01 17.81 -15.95
N GLY A 153 2.98 17.64 -16.86
CA GLY A 153 2.80 16.85 -18.07
C GLY A 153 2.65 15.36 -17.78
N THR A 154 2.60 14.57 -18.82
CA THR A 154 2.66 13.10 -18.75
C THR A 154 4.11 12.62 -18.69
N GLY A 155 4.32 11.35 -18.36
CA GLY A 155 5.64 10.73 -18.49
C GLY A 155 6.69 11.29 -17.53
N GLU A 156 6.61 10.89 -16.28
CA GLU A 156 7.61 11.14 -15.24
C GLU A 156 7.77 12.62 -14.81
N ALA A 157 6.79 13.47 -15.11
CA ALA A 157 6.81 14.84 -14.63
C ALA A 157 6.57 14.90 -13.11
N VAL A 158 7.18 15.88 -12.43
CA VAL A 158 7.14 16.02 -10.97
C VAL A 158 6.63 17.41 -10.58
N GLY A 159 5.67 17.48 -9.68
CA GLY A 159 5.22 18.76 -9.12
C GLY A 159 6.30 19.41 -8.25
N VAL A 160 6.73 18.70 -7.20
CA VAL A 160 7.77 19.15 -6.25
C VAL A 160 8.78 18.04 -6.02
N TYR A 161 10.05 18.33 -6.24
CA TYR A 161 11.18 17.42 -6.04
C TYR A 161 12.13 17.98 -4.99
N THR A 162 12.45 17.20 -3.96
CA THR A 162 13.31 17.64 -2.83
C THR A 162 14.47 16.69 -2.61
N VAL A 163 15.68 17.25 -2.45
CA VAL A 163 16.93 16.48 -2.25
C VAL A 163 17.68 16.87 -0.96
N GLY A 164 17.30 17.94 -0.31
CA GLY A 164 17.97 18.45 0.89
C GLY A 164 17.59 17.68 2.17
N SER A 165 18.06 18.18 3.30
CA SER A 165 17.81 17.57 4.59
C SER A 165 17.12 18.55 5.54
N GLY A 166 16.17 18.03 6.36
CA GLY A 166 15.47 18.82 7.37
C GLY A 166 14.48 19.84 6.79
N GLN A 167 13.99 19.63 5.58
CA GLN A 167 13.08 20.52 4.89
C GLN A 167 11.63 20.32 5.34
N ASN A 168 10.89 21.44 5.42
CA ASN A 168 9.45 21.44 5.54
C ASN A 168 8.82 21.78 4.17
N ILE A 169 8.08 20.84 3.64
CA ILE A 169 7.36 20.97 2.38
C ILE A 169 5.86 21.04 2.70
N THR A 170 5.25 22.20 2.55
CA THR A 170 3.88 22.44 3.01
C THR A 170 2.98 22.86 1.86
N ASN A 171 1.88 22.13 1.67
CA ASN A 171 0.81 22.50 0.74
C ASN A 171 -0.47 22.82 1.52
N THR A 172 -0.86 24.09 1.54
CA THR A 172 -2.09 24.57 2.18
C THR A 172 -3.09 25.18 1.19
N GLY A 173 -2.70 25.36 -0.08
CA GLY A 173 -3.58 26.06 -1.02
C GLY A 173 -3.32 25.79 -2.51
N THR A 174 -2.26 25.07 -2.88
CA THR A 174 -1.94 24.79 -4.27
C THR A 174 -2.65 23.54 -4.76
N GLU A 175 -3.39 23.66 -5.86
CA GLU A 175 -4.01 22.56 -6.57
C GLU A 175 -2.95 21.80 -7.39
N PHE A 176 -3.04 20.46 -7.40
CA PHE A 176 -2.24 19.61 -8.28
C PHE A 176 -3.13 19.04 -9.40
N GLU A 177 -2.79 19.34 -10.65
CA GLU A 177 -3.36 18.75 -11.85
C GLU A 177 -2.29 17.87 -12.49
N MET A 178 -2.38 16.56 -12.24
CA MET A 178 -1.34 15.62 -12.61
C MET A 178 -1.65 14.96 -13.95
N GLY A 179 -0.72 15.06 -14.90
CA GLY A 179 -0.76 14.25 -16.12
C GLY A 179 -0.53 12.76 -15.82
N ASP A 180 -0.83 11.89 -16.78
CA ASP A 180 -0.61 10.45 -16.59
C ASP A 180 0.88 10.14 -16.33
N ASN A 181 1.14 9.16 -15.47
CA ASN A 181 2.47 8.71 -15.11
C ASN A 181 3.36 9.84 -14.57
N SER A 182 2.85 10.62 -13.62
CA SER A 182 3.54 11.74 -13.01
C SER A 182 3.45 11.71 -11.47
N PHE A 183 4.20 12.59 -10.81
CA PHE A 183 4.34 12.64 -9.36
C PHE A 183 3.94 14.01 -8.84
N GLY A 184 3.24 14.04 -7.70
CA GLY A 184 2.97 15.28 -6.98
C GLY A 184 4.22 15.74 -6.23
N PHE A 185 4.63 14.96 -5.23
CA PHE A 185 5.84 15.18 -4.44
C PHE A 185 6.80 14.00 -4.56
N VAL A 186 8.07 14.30 -4.75
CA VAL A 186 9.16 13.33 -4.70
C VAL A 186 10.19 13.81 -3.69
N ASN A 187 10.33 13.06 -2.61
CA ASN A 187 11.36 13.30 -1.60
C ASN A 187 12.42 12.20 -1.64
N VAL A 188 13.62 12.57 -2.01
CA VAL A 188 14.84 11.73 -1.92
C VAL A 188 15.83 12.27 -0.90
N GLY A 189 15.49 13.38 -0.26
CA GLY A 189 16.28 13.97 0.82
C GLY A 189 15.99 13.35 2.18
N ASN A 190 16.73 13.74 3.21
CA ASN A 190 16.71 13.13 4.53
C ASN A 190 15.97 14.00 5.56
N ASN A 191 15.29 13.38 6.53
CA ASN A 191 14.61 14.07 7.63
C ASN A 191 13.64 15.17 7.18
N ASN A 192 13.00 15.01 6.04
CA ASN A 192 12.06 15.98 5.49
C ASN A 192 10.64 15.71 5.98
N THR A 193 9.86 16.78 6.13
CA THR A 193 8.44 16.68 6.46
C THR A 193 7.61 17.22 5.29
N ILE A 194 6.74 16.40 4.74
CA ILE A 194 5.75 16.79 3.73
C ILE A 194 4.40 16.89 4.42
N THR A 195 3.80 18.08 4.41
CA THR A 195 2.47 18.33 4.95
C THR A 195 1.54 18.77 3.82
N SER A 196 0.44 18.05 3.62
CA SER A 196 -0.59 18.39 2.65
C SER A 196 -1.93 18.56 3.33
N SER A 197 -2.50 19.76 3.26
CA SER A 197 -3.80 20.12 3.86
C SER A 197 -4.74 20.83 2.90
N PHE A 198 -4.45 20.85 1.62
CA PHE A 198 -5.33 21.39 0.58
C PHE A 198 -6.53 20.47 0.36
N ALA A 199 -7.70 21.04 0.02
CA ALA A 199 -8.98 20.31 0.03
C ALA A 199 -9.03 19.12 -0.93
N ASN A 200 -8.65 19.28 -2.20
CA ASN A 200 -8.75 18.20 -3.19
C ASN A 200 -7.50 18.09 -4.06
N ILE A 201 -6.98 16.87 -4.18
CA ILE A 201 -5.87 16.49 -5.05
C ILE A 201 -6.39 15.46 -6.05
N GLY A 202 -6.34 15.76 -7.34
CA GLY A 202 -6.82 14.88 -8.42
C GLY A 202 -5.71 13.99 -8.98
N LEU A 203 -5.94 12.68 -9.06
CA LEU A 203 -5.04 11.72 -9.71
C LEU A 203 -5.70 11.19 -10.99
N ASN A 204 -4.93 11.17 -12.08
CA ASN A 204 -5.27 10.52 -13.35
C ASN A 204 -4.77 9.06 -13.34
N ASN A 205 -4.03 8.63 -14.38
CA ASN A 205 -3.52 7.26 -14.44
C ASN A 205 -2.05 7.20 -14.02
N LYS A 206 -1.70 6.18 -13.25
CA LYS A 206 -0.31 5.87 -12.85
C LYS A 206 0.39 7.04 -12.15
N ASN A 207 -0.36 7.80 -11.39
CA ASN A 207 0.21 8.87 -10.59
C ASN A 207 0.65 8.38 -9.22
N VAL A 208 1.65 9.03 -8.67
CA VAL A 208 2.03 8.95 -7.26
C VAL A 208 1.93 10.34 -6.67
N TYR A 209 1.00 10.56 -5.72
CA TYR A 209 0.89 11.90 -5.13
C TYR A 209 2.09 12.23 -4.26
N VAL A 210 2.45 11.33 -3.33
CA VAL A 210 3.66 11.50 -2.51
C VAL A 210 4.53 10.26 -2.62
N TYR A 211 5.76 10.43 -3.06
CA TYR A 211 6.84 9.47 -2.98
C TYR A 211 7.92 9.96 -2.04
N SER A 212 8.20 9.25 -0.94
CA SER A 212 9.25 9.58 0.03
C SER A 212 10.14 8.37 0.31
N ASN A 213 11.41 8.47 -0.02
CA ASN A 213 12.34 7.33 0.01
C ASN A 213 13.27 7.31 1.24
N ASP A 214 13.09 8.20 2.18
CA ASP A 214 13.90 8.29 3.39
C ASP A 214 13.14 7.79 4.63
N VAL A 215 13.81 6.96 5.44
CA VAL A 215 13.22 6.35 6.64
C VAL A 215 12.97 7.32 7.80
N ASN A 216 13.66 8.45 7.80
CA ASN A 216 13.54 9.48 8.84
C ASN A 216 12.60 10.62 8.42
N SER A 217 12.11 10.60 7.18
CA SER A 217 11.17 11.60 6.68
C SER A 217 9.74 11.28 7.08
N SER A 218 8.88 12.30 7.11
CA SER A 218 7.48 12.16 7.45
C SER A 218 6.55 12.75 6.38
N VAL A 219 5.38 12.15 6.25
CA VAL A 219 4.29 12.62 5.39
C VAL A 219 3.03 12.76 6.23
N ILE A 220 2.48 13.97 6.29
CA ILE A 220 1.23 14.28 7.00
C ILE A 220 0.19 14.71 5.98
N ASN A 221 -0.84 13.91 5.81
CA ASN A 221 -1.91 14.19 4.87
C ASN A 221 -3.23 14.51 5.58
N SER A 222 -3.75 15.71 5.34
CA SER A 222 -5.12 16.12 5.69
C SER A 222 -5.95 16.50 4.46
N SER A 223 -5.37 16.32 3.26
CA SER A 223 -6.04 16.58 1.99
C SER A 223 -6.96 15.43 1.60
N ASN A 224 -7.89 15.72 0.69
CA ASN A 224 -8.62 14.68 -0.04
C ASN A 224 -7.86 14.33 -1.32
N ILE A 225 -7.35 13.11 -1.40
CA ILE A 225 -6.69 12.57 -2.60
C ILE A 225 -7.75 11.76 -3.34
N ILE A 226 -8.11 12.19 -4.55
CA ILE A 226 -9.20 11.59 -5.32
C ILE A 226 -8.64 11.11 -6.66
N SER A 227 -8.87 9.85 -7.00
CA SER A 227 -8.50 9.27 -8.28
C SER A 227 -9.70 9.12 -9.20
N THR A 228 -9.55 9.56 -10.45
CA THR A 228 -10.47 9.26 -11.54
C THR A 228 -9.92 8.22 -12.51
N GLY A 229 -8.66 7.82 -12.35
CA GLY A 229 -7.96 6.86 -13.18
C GLY A 229 -7.46 5.65 -12.41
N LYS A 230 -6.57 4.89 -13.03
CA LYS A 230 -6.10 3.59 -12.55
C LYS A 230 -4.61 3.56 -12.23
N GLU A 231 -4.22 2.53 -11.46
CA GLU A 231 -2.83 2.21 -11.12
C GLU A 231 -2.13 3.37 -10.38
N ASN A 232 -2.85 4.05 -9.47
CA ASN A 232 -2.36 5.19 -8.71
C ASN A 232 -1.83 4.80 -7.33
N TYR A 233 -0.86 5.54 -6.82
CA TYR A 233 -0.50 5.58 -5.42
C TYR A 233 -0.89 6.92 -4.80
N GLY A 234 -1.60 6.90 -3.66
CA GLY A 234 -1.78 8.09 -2.84
C GLY A 234 -0.45 8.48 -2.19
N ILE A 235 0.06 7.65 -1.30
CA ILE A 235 1.32 7.88 -0.58
C ILE A 235 2.16 6.59 -0.62
N TYR A 236 3.40 6.72 -1.06
CA TYR A 236 4.41 5.65 -1.05
C TYR A 236 5.62 6.14 -0.24
N SER A 237 5.89 5.55 0.93
CA SER A 237 6.88 6.10 1.86
C SER A 237 7.71 5.03 2.56
N ALA A 238 8.99 5.36 2.74
CA ALA A 238 9.93 4.61 3.59
C ALA A 238 9.91 5.10 5.05
N GLY A 239 9.41 6.30 5.31
CA GLY A 239 9.36 6.90 6.64
C GLY A 239 7.99 6.81 7.31
N THR A 240 7.69 7.82 8.13
CA THR A 240 6.40 7.90 8.82
C THR A 240 5.33 8.51 7.92
N VAL A 241 4.14 7.93 7.91
CA VAL A 241 2.95 8.47 7.22
C VAL A 241 1.81 8.62 8.21
N GLU A 242 1.20 9.80 8.24
CA GLU A 242 0.02 10.10 9.04
C GLU A 242 -1.09 10.63 8.14
N ASN A 243 -2.17 9.85 7.97
CA ASN A 243 -3.32 10.24 7.17
C ASN A 243 -4.50 10.63 8.05
N TYR A 244 -4.91 11.88 7.95
CA TYR A 244 -6.10 12.45 8.59
C TYR A 244 -7.21 12.78 7.58
N GLY A 245 -6.87 12.78 6.29
CA GLY A 245 -7.77 13.13 5.18
C GLY A 245 -8.43 11.92 4.54
N THR A 246 -9.10 12.16 3.42
CA THR A 246 -9.69 11.11 2.61
C THR A 246 -8.77 10.75 1.45
N ILE A 247 -8.52 9.45 1.26
CA ILE A 247 -7.87 8.93 0.04
C ILE A 247 -8.91 8.07 -0.68
N ASP A 248 -9.50 8.62 -1.73
CA ASP A 248 -10.54 7.96 -2.52
C ASP A 248 -10.01 7.49 -3.87
N LEU A 249 -9.73 6.19 -3.97
CA LEU A 249 -9.29 5.53 -5.18
C LEU A 249 -10.36 4.56 -5.72
N SER A 250 -11.61 4.73 -5.27
CA SER A 250 -12.70 3.79 -5.57
C SER A 250 -13.12 3.77 -7.04
N SER A 251 -12.85 4.83 -7.80
CA SER A 251 -13.19 4.94 -9.23
C SER A 251 -12.23 4.23 -10.16
N GLY A 252 -11.05 3.79 -9.67
CA GLY A 252 -9.98 3.20 -10.47
C GLY A 252 -9.71 1.73 -10.17
N GLU A 253 -8.88 1.12 -11.01
CA GLU A 253 -8.39 -0.25 -10.81
C GLU A 253 -6.91 -0.24 -10.43
N GLY A 254 -6.49 -1.21 -9.62
CA GLY A 254 -5.07 -1.48 -9.35
C GLY A 254 -4.36 -0.35 -8.62
N SER A 255 -5.07 0.41 -7.79
CA SER A 255 -4.54 1.57 -7.09
C SER A 255 -4.29 1.29 -5.61
N VAL A 256 -3.29 1.95 -5.03
CA VAL A 256 -2.87 1.77 -3.64
C VAL A 256 -2.95 3.11 -2.90
N ALA A 257 -3.71 3.17 -1.80
CA ALA A 257 -3.85 4.45 -1.09
C ALA A 257 -2.59 4.82 -0.32
N ILE A 258 -2.07 3.91 0.51
CA ILE A 258 -0.83 4.13 1.26
C ILE A 258 0.04 2.87 1.18
N TYR A 259 1.33 3.04 0.91
CA TYR A 259 2.29 1.94 0.93
C TYR A 259 3.53 2.28 1.76
N SER A 260 3.86 1.41 2.72
CA SER A 260 4.98 1.56 3.66
C SER A 260 6.07 0.52 3.38
N ILE A 261 7.31 0.98 3.23
CA ILE A 261 8.50 0.16 2.94
C ILE A 261 9.66 0.50 3.87
N LYS A 262 10.75 -0.26 3.79
CA LYS A 262 12.03 -0.01 4.51
C LYS A 262 11.88 0.17 6.02
N GLY A 263 10.95 -0.54 6.64
CA GLY A 263 10.68 -0.43 8.07
C GLY A 263 9.80 0.76 8.46
N GLY A 264 9.34 1.56 7.50
CA GLY A 264 8.47 2.70 7.74
C GLY A 264 7.16 2.34 8.43
N THR A 265 6.49 3.36 8.95
CA THR A 265 5.19 3.18 9.62
C THR A 265 4.17 4.14 9.05
N ALA A 266 3.04 3.60 8.60
CA ALA A 266 1.92 4.40 8.09
C ALA A 266 0.68 4.23 8.97
N THR A 267 0.10 5.34 9.38
CA THR A 267 -1.13 5.37 10.21
C THR A 267 -2.24 6.10 9.48
N ASN A 268 -3.38 5.43 9.32
CA ASN A 268 -4.64 6.06 8.98
C ASN A 268 -5.35 6.42 10.29
N HIS A 269 -5.40 7.71 10.63
CA HIS A 269 -5.98 8.19 11.89
C HIS A 269 -7.51 8.09 11.93
N THR A 270 -8.10 8.35 13.08
CA THR A 270 -9.55 8.20 13.31
C THR A 270 -10.43 9.04 12.37
N SER A 271 -9.95 10.19 11.92
CA SER A 271 -10.61 11.01 10.89
C SER A 271 -10.31 10.56 9.47
N GLY A 272 -9.28 9.73 9.26
CA GLY A 272 -8.84 9.30 7.95
C GLY A 272 -9.80 8.29 7.31
N ILE A 273 -10.12 8.50 6.05
CA ILE A 273 -10.98 7.61 5.24
C ILE A 273 -10.20 7.15 4.02
N ILE A 274 -10.21 5.85 3.79
CA ILE A 274 -9.62 5.25 2.60
C ILE A 274 -10.71 4.48 1.84
N ASN A 275 -10.94 4.82 0.58
CA ASN A 275 -11.85 4.11 -0.32
C ASN A 275 -11.05 3.39 -1.41
N VAL A 276 -11.23 2.08 -1.48
CA VAL A 276 -10.47 1.18 -2.37
C VAL A 276 -11.31 0.75 -3.55
N GLY A 277 -10.76 0.85 -4.74
CA GLY A 277 -11.38 0.43 -6.00
C GLY A 277 -11.17 -1.04 -6.34
N ALA A 278 -11.56 -1.41 -7.57
CA ALA A 278 -11.44 -2.77 -8.06
C ALA A 278 -9.98 -3.14 -8.39
N SER A 279 -9.66 -4.42 -8.24
CA SER A 279 -8.40 -4.98 -8.72
C SER A 279 -8.54 -5.51 -10.14
N ASN A 280 -7.52 -5.31 -10.96
CA ASN A 280 -7.37 -5.99 -12.24
C ASN A 280 -6.57 -7.27 -12.05
N VAL A 281 -7.27 -8.34 -11.66
CA VAL A 281 -6.66 -9.64 -11.33
C VAL A 281 -5.94 -10.25 -12.53
N THR A 282 -6.48 -10.09 -13.73
CA THR A 282 -5.89 -10.63 -14.97
C THR A 282 -4.48 -10.08 -15.21
N ASN A 283 -4.28 -8.81 -14.93
CA ASN A 283 -3.00 -8.13 -15.10
C ASN A 283 -2.17 -8.06 -13.82
N SER A 284 -2.60 -8.74 -12.75
CA SER A 284 -1.95 -8.72 -11.43
C SER A 284 -1.78 -7.30 -10.85
N LYS A 285 -2.79 -6.44 -11.07
CA LYS A 285 -2.87 -5.07 -10.52
C LYS A 285 -3.91 -5.05 -9.43
N TYR A 286 -3.47 -5.01 -8.18
CA TYR A 286 -4.36 -5.09 -7.03
C TYR A 286 -4.59 -3.72 -6.40
N SER A 287 -5.85 -3.45 -6.04
CA SER A 287 -6.22 -2.28 -5.26
C SER A 287 -6.09 -2.57 -3.78
N ILE A 288 -5.37 -1.70 -3.07
CA ILE A 288 -5.01 -1.89 -1.67
C ILE A 288 -5.26 -0.58 -0.91
N GLY A 289 -5.94 -0.66 0.22
CA GLY A 289 -6.08 0.49 1.12
C GLY A 289 -4.75 0.85 1.76
N MET A 290 -4.16 -0.05 2.53
CA MET A 290 -2.83 0.15 3.12
C MET A 290 -1.97 -1.08 2.88
N GLY A 291 -0.75 -0.87 2.38
CA GLY A 291 0.21 -1.93 2.08
C GLY A 291 1.52 -1.78 2.86
N ALA A 292 2.15 -2.89 3.23
CA ALA A 292 3.41 -2.92 3.96
C ALA A 292 4.35 -4.04 3.48
N GLY A 293 5.64 -3.72 3.37
CA GLY A 293 6.71 -4.65 3.04
C GLY A 293 6.78 -4.96 1.54
N TYR A 294 7.93 -5.42 1.08
CA TYR A 294 8.16 -5.74 -0.32
C TYR A 294 8.83 -7.11 -0.49
N THR A 295 9.76 -7.43 0.37
CA THR A 295 10.50 -8.70 0.39
C THR A 295 10.68 -9.15 1.84
N THR A 296 11.33 -10.27 2.05
CA THR A 296 11.68 -10.72 3.41
C THR A 296 12.63 -9.78 4.15
N VAL A 297 13.30 -8.88 3.45
CA VAL A 297 14.27 -7.91 4.00
C VAL A 297 13.74 -6.47 3.97
N ASP A 298 12.70 -6.19 3.19
CA ASP A 298 12.06 -4.88 3.09
C ASP A 298 10.70 -4.95 3.76
N THR A 299 10.62 -4.46 4.97
CA THR A 299 9.46 -4.54 5.84
C THR A 299 8.74 -3.20 5.91
N GLY A 300 7.53 -3.20 6.49
CA GLY A 300 6.78 -1.98 6.77
C GLY A 300 5.69 -2.24 7.80
N ASN A 301 5.18 -1.16 8.39
CA ASN A 301 4.12 -1.22 9.37
C ASN A 301 2.94 -0.36 8.91
N ILE A 302 1.74 -0.90 8.98
CA ILE A 302 0.52 -0.16 8.66
C ILE A 302 -0.48 -0.29 9.79
N ILE A 303 -1.07 0.85 10.18
CA ILE A 303 -2.00 0.97 11.29
C ILE A 303 -3.24 1.71 10.80
N ASN A 304 -4.39 1.03 10.81
CA ASN A 304 -5.67 1.67 10.57
C ASN A 304 -6.39 1.97 11.88
N LYS A 305 -6.57 3.25 12.20
CA LYS A 305 -7.42 3.74 13.31
C LYS A 305 -8.71 4.37 12.79
N GLY A 306 -8.77 4.67 11.50
CA GLY A 306 -9.89 5.28 10.82
C GLY A 306 -10.77 4.27 10.10
N THR A 307 -11.19 4.64 8.91
CA THR A 307 -12.09 3.82 8.08
C THR A 307 -11.43 3.43 6.76
N ILE A 308 -11.50 2.16 6.41
CA ILE A 308 -11.16 1.64 5.09
C ILE A 308 -12.41 1.01 4.49
N ASN A 309 -12.86 1.51 3.34
CA ASN A 309 -13.97 0.95 2.58
C ASN A 309 -13.44 0.27 1.32
N VAL A 310 -13.60 -1.03 1.21
CA VAL A 310 -13.20 -1.80 0.03
C VAL A 310 -14.40 -1.89 -0.91
N ASN A 311 -14.50 -0.94 -1.84
CA ASN A 311 -15.68 -0.74 -2.68
C ASN A 311 -15.58 -1.47 -4.04
N GLY A 312 -14.40 -1.94 -4.39
CA GLY A 312 -14.19 -2.58 -5.68
C GLY A 312 -13.91 -4.09 -5.57
N LYS A 313 -14.34 -4.83 -6.59
CA LYS A 313 -14.15 -6.29 -6.69
C LYS A 313 -12.66 -6.66 -6.54
N SER A 314 -12.39 -7.70 -5.77
CA SER A 314 -11.04 -8.24 -5.51
C SER A 314 -10.07 -7.23 -4.87
N GLY A 315 -10.58 -6.20 -4.21
CA GLY A 315 -9.76 -5.23 -3.46
C GLY A 315 -9.35 -5.75 -2.08
N PHE A 316 -8.29 -5.15 -1.54
CA PHE A 316 -7.76 -5.45 -0.21
C PHE A 316 -7.87 -4.21 0.70
N GLY A 317 -8.36 -4.40 1.92
CA GLY A 317 -8.32 -3.34 2.93
C GLY A 317 -6.88 -3.06 3.36
N MET A 318 -6.20 -4.08 3.87
CA MET A 318 -4.80 -4.02 4.28
C MET A 318 -4.02 -5.21 3.71
N TYR A 319 -2.76 -4.96 3.37
CA TYR A 319 -1.84 -5.98 2.86
C TYR A 319 -0.49 -5.89 3.57
N ALA A 320 0.06 -6.99 4.05
CA ALA A 320 1.45 -7.01 4.53
C ALA A 320 2.17 -8.30 4.11
N THR A 321 3.44 -8.17 3.76
CA THR A 321 4.29 -9.28 3.35
C THR A 321 5.68 -9.17 3.97
N GLY A 322 6.28 -10.33 4.24
CA GLY A 322 7.62 -10.43 4.81
C GLY A 322 7.66 -10.44 6.34
N SER A 323 8.57 -11.24 6.86
CA SER A 323 8.81 -11.32 8.31
C SER A 323 9.25 -9.96 8.85
N GLY A 324 8.58 -9.45 9.88
CA GLY A 324 8.77 -8.11 10.43
C GLY A 324 7.81 -7.04 9.90
N SER A 325 6.99 -7.37 8.88
CA SER A 325 5.91 -6.49 8.45
C SER A 325 4.64 -6.70 9.28
N THR A 326 3.92 -5.61 9.57
CA THR A 326 2.67 -5.68 10.34
C THR A 326 1.52 -4.96 9.67
N ALA A 327 0.33 -5.56 9.71
CA ALA A 327 -0.94 -4.92 9.38
C ALA A 327 -1.83 -4.89 10.63
N ARG A 328 -2.03 -3.70 11.21
CA ARG A 328 -2.78 -3.50 12.45
C ARG A 328 -4.05 -2.71 12.21
N ASN A 329 -5.20 -3.35 12.39
CA ASN A 329 -6.49 -2.68 12.36
C ASN A 329 -6.99 -2.39 13.77
N GLU A 330 -7.13 -1.11 14.10
CA GLU A 330 -7.74 -0.60 15.34
C GLU A 330 -9.07 0.12 15.04
N GLY A 331 -9.34 0.43 13.76
CA GLY A 331 -10.53 1.10 13.27
C GLY A 331 -11.50 0.16 12.56
N ASN A 332 -12.08 0.65 11.48
CA ASN A 332 -13.09 -0.08 10.73
C ASN A 332 -12.60 -0.43 9.31
N ILE A 333 -12.82 -1.67 8.90
CA ILE A 333 -12.67 -2.11 7.51
C ILE A 333 -14.02 -2.64 7.04
N THR A 334 -14.59 -2.04 5.99
CA THR A 334 -15.88 -2.43 5.42
C THR A 334 -15.67 -2.99 4.01
N LEU A 335 -16.15 -4.20 3.77
CA LEU A 335 -16.02 -4.93 2.52
C LEU A 335 -17.33 -4.81 1.73
N ASN A 336 -17.30 -4.05 0.63
CA ASN A 336 -18.47 -3.63 -0.12
C ASN A 336 -18.53 -4.21 -1.54
N ALA A 337 -17.75 -5.27 -1.83
CA ALA A 337 -17.73 -5.88 -3.15
C ALA A 337 -17.35 -7.36 -3.07
N ASP A 338 -17.59 -8.06 -4.18
CA ASP A 338 -17.22 -9.47 -4.33
C ASP A 338 -15.70 -9.69 -4.28
N ASN A 339 -15.30 -10.85 -3.80
CA ASN A 339 -13.91 -11.33 -3.74
C ASN A 339 -12.98 -10.39 -2.94
N THR A 340 -13.53 -9.60 -2.03
CA THR A 340 -12.72 -8.65 -1.22
C THR A 340 -12.13 -9.32 0.01
N THR A 341 -10.99 -8.79 0.45
CA THR A 341 -10.30 -9.25 1.65
C THR A 341 -10.04 -8.07 2.59
N GLY A 342 -10.37 -8.23 3.86
CA GLY A 342 -10.14 -7.19 4.87
C GLY A 342 -8.66 -7.00 5.14
N ILE A 343 -7.97 -8.03 5.63
CA ILE A 343 -6.52 -8.03 5.86
C ILE A 343 -5.92 -9.25 5.15
N TYR A 344 -4.92 -9.02 4.31
CA TYR A 344 -4.15 -10.07 3.64
C TYR A 344 -2.72 -10.03 4.14
N VAL A 345 -2.25 -11.09 4.79
CA VAL A 345 -0.86 -11.22 5.24
C VAL A 345 -0.23 -12.51 4.74
N THR A 346 1.03 -12.41 4.36
CA THR A 346 1.81 -13.54 3.81
C THR A 346 3.29 -13.43 4.17
N ASP A 347 4.04 -14.50 3.94
CA ASP A 347 5.50 -14.55 4.06
C ASP A 347 6.04 -14.13 5.45
N GLY A 348 5.35 -14.57 6.51
CA GLY A 348 5.75 -14.29 7.88
C GLY A 348 5.29 -12.94 8.44
N ALA A 349 4.46 -12.18 7.71
CA ALA A 349 3.88 -10.94 8.21
C ALA A 349 2.83 -11.18 9.30
N VAL A 350 2.56 -10.16 10.11
CA VAL A 350 1.63 -10.23 11.25
C VAL A 350 0.40 -9.38 11.00
N ALA A 351 -0.78 -9.99 11.12
CA ALA A 351 -2.06 -9.29 11.20
C ALA A 351 -2.47 -9.10 12.65
N ILE A 352 -2.84 -7.89 13.04
CA ILE A 352 -3.40 -7.58 14.35
C ILE A 352 -4.74 -6.89 14.15
N ASN A 353 -5.83 -7.48 14.63
CA ASN A 353 -7.14 -6.84 14.59
C ASN A 353 -7.68 -6.62 16.00
N THR A 354 -7.79 -5.37 16.40
CA THR A 354 -8.46 -4.92 17.62
C THR A 354 -9.72 -4.12 17.32
N GLY A 355 -9.91 -3.74 16.06
CA GLY A 355 -11.06 -3.01 15.53
C GLY A 355 -12.11 -3.94 14.93
N THR A 356 -12.80 -3.45 13.91
CA THR A 356 -13.89 -4.17 13.24
C THR A 356 -13.58 -4.41 11.76
N ILE A 357 -13.81 -5.63 11.30
CA ILE A 357 -13.83 -6.00 9.89
C ILE A 357 -15.23 -6.52 9.58
N THR A 358 -15.95 -5.90 8.64
CA THR A 358 -17.33 -6.26 8.34
C THR A 358 -17.63 -6.13 6.84
N THR A 359 -18.67 -6.82 6.39
CA THR A 359 -19.30 -6.53 5.10
C THR A 359 -20.29 -5.39 5.22
N GLY A 360 -20.39 -4.58 4.17
CA GLY A 360 -21.47 -3.59 4.05
C GLY A 360 -22.82 -4.22 3.75
N ALA A 361 -23.83 -3.36 3.56
CA ALA A 361 -25.17 -3.78 3.19
C ALA A 361 -25.21 -4.14 1.70
N GLY A 362 -25.15 -5.43 1.37
CA GLY A 362 -25.21 -5.94 0.00
C GLY A 362 -25.11 -7.46 -0.04
N ASN A 363 -25.41 -8.03 -1.20
CA ASN A 363 -25.29 -9.47 -1.45
C ASN A 363 -23.94 -9.74 -2.11
N TYR A 364 -22.90 -9.85 -1.33
CA TYR A 364 -21.55 -10.10 -1.82
C TYR A 364 -21.21 -11.59 -1.80
N ARG A 365 -20.12 -11.95 -2.51
CA ARG A 365 -19.63 -13.32 -2.66
C ARG A 365 -18.13 -13.40 -2.41
N ASN A 366 -17.67 -14.54 -1.90
CA ASN A 366 -16.27 -14.87 -1.71
C ASN A 366 -15.51 -13.81 -0.88
N VAL A 367 -16.15 -13.25 0.11
CA VAL A 367 -15.57 -12.23 0.98
C VAL A 367 -14.76 -12.88 2.09
N VAL A 368 -13.56 -12.37 2.35
CA VAL A 368 -12.63 -12.86 3.36
C VAL A 368 -12.35 -11.76 4.38
N GLY A 369 -12.57 -12.03 5.65
CA GLY A 369 -12.19 -11.11 6.72
C GLY A 369 -10.67 -10.95 6.80
N VAL A 370 -9.96 -12.05 7.05
CA VAL A 370 -8.49 -12.10 7.08
C VAL A 370 -7.99 -13.29 6.27
N TYR A 371 -7.09 -13.03 5.32
CA TYR A 371 -6.30 -14.06 4.65
C TYR A 371 -4.95 -14.21 5.35
N LEU A 372 -4.64 -15.43 5.77
CA LEU A 372 -3.46 -15.75 6.53
C LEU A 372 -2.59 -16.73 5.76
N GLY A 373 -1.61 -16.18 5.06
CA GLY A 373 -0.65 -16.93 4.26
C GLY A 373 0.41 -17.61 5.11
N GLU A 374 1.30 -18.31 4.43
CA GLU A 374 2.32 -19.15 5.05
C GLU A 374 3.26 -18.37 5.97
N GLY A 375 3.57 -18.94 7.14
CA GLY A 375 4.42 -18.35 8.16
C GLY A 375 3.86 -17.11 8.85
N SER A 376 2.66 -16.65 8.43
CA SER A 376 2.05 -15.43 8.95
C SER A 376 1.26 -15.70 10.23
N THR A 377 1.01 -14.64 10.99
CA THR A 377 0.31 -14.74 12.27
C THR A 377 -0.87 -13.78 12.32
N LEU A 378 -2.01 -14.25 12.87
CA LEU A 378 -3.14 -13.42 13.22
C LEU A 378 -3.30 -13.34 14.74
N ASN A 379 -3.37 -12.11 15.23
CA ASN A 379 -3.83 -11.82 16.60
C ASN A 379 -5.12 -11.00 16.50
N ASN A 380 -6.28 -11.67 16.66
CA ASN A 380 -7.58 -11.01 16.62
C ASN A 380 -8.18 -10.91 18.01
N THR A 381 -8.28 -9.70 18.55
CA THR A 381 -9.04 -9.40 19.78
C THR A 381 -10.26 -8.53 19.51
N GLY A 382 -10.42 -8.12 18.26
CA GLY A 382 -11.54 -7.32 17.76
C GLY A 382 -12.66 -8.16 17.17
N ILE A 383 -13.38 -7.57 16.22
CA ILE A 383 -14.57 -8.15 15.60
C ILE A 383 -14.30 -8.41 14.12
N ILE A 384 -14.62 -9.61 13.67
CA ILE A 384 -14.72 -9.98 12.26
C ILE A 384 -16.16 -10.47 12.03
N ASN A 385 -16.95 -9.70 11.26
CA ASN A 385 -18.36 -10.01 10.99
C ASN A 385 -18.62 -9.97 9.49
N ILE A 386 -18.64 -11.13 8.85
CA ILE A 386 -18.71 -11.25 7.40
C ILE A 386 -20.03 -11.89 6.98
N ASN A 387 -20.86 -11.15 6.26
CA ASN A 387 -22.14 -11.60 5.72
C ASN A 387 -22.08 -11.60 4.19
N ALA A 388 -21.76 -12.75 3.60
CA ALA A 388 -21.66 -12.92 2.16
C ALA A 388 -21.78 -14.39 1.77
N LYS A 389 -22.17 -14.66 0.53
CA LYS A 389 -22.13 -16.04 0.00
C LYS A 389 -20.66 -16.50 -0.09
N ASN A 390 -20.38 -17.74 0.31
CA ASN A 390 -19.02 -18.30 0.38
C ASN A 390 -18.05 -17.47 1.23
N ALA A 391 -18.56 -16.82 2.27
CA ALA A 391 -17.77 -15.98 3.16
C ALA A 391 -16.81 -16.79 4.03
N LYS A 392 -15.69 -16.17 4.38
CA LYS A 392 -14.73 -16.67 5.36
C LYS A 392 -14.38 -15.55 6.35
N GLY A 393 -14.49 -15.81 7.62
CA GLY A 393 -13.96 -14.88 8.63
C GLY A 393 -12.45 -14.84 8.57
N VAL A 394 -11.80 -16.02 8.60
CA VAL A 394 -10.38 -16.19 8.35
C VAL A 394 -10.16 -17.28 7.31
N TYR A 395 -9.35 -16.99 6.31
CA TYR A 395 -8.84 -17.98 5.38
C TYR A 395 -7.40 -18.32 5.75
N LEU A 396 -7.18 -19.54 6.22
CA LEU A 396 -5.89 -19.98 6.71
C LEU A 396 -5.18 -20.85 5.68
N LYS A 397 -4.03 -20.35 5.18
CA LYS A 397 -3.17 -21.06 4.24
C LYS A 397 -1.73 -21.16 4.75
N GLY A 398 -1.53 -21.85 5.86
CA GLY A 398 -0.22 -22.11 6.44
C GLY A 398 0.26 -21.09 7.48
N GLY A 399 -0.61 -20.24 7.98
CA GLY A 399 -0.34 -19.31 9.08
C GLY A 399 -0.80 -19.81 10.43
N THR A 400 -0.68 -18.98 11.47
CA THR A 400 -1.05 -19.28 12.86
C THR A 400 -2.00 -18.22 13.40
N ILE A 401 -3.02 -18.64 14.13
CA ILE A 401 -3.93 -17.74 14.86
C ILE A 401 -3.61 -17.82 16.35
N ILE A 402 -3.28 -16.66 16.95
CA ILE A 402 -2.97 -16.58 18.39
C ILE A 402 -4.24 -16.33 19.19
N ASN A 403 -5.06 -15.37 18.77
CA ASN A 403 -6.35 -15.07 19.38
C ASN A 403 -7.44 -15.01 18.32
N TYR A 404 -8.61 -15.53 18.64
CA TYR A 404 -9.75 -15.56 17.72
C TYR A 404 -10.67 -14.34 17.83
N GLY A 405 -10.76 -13.71 19.01
CA GLY A 405 -11.67 -12.59 19.24
C GLY A 405 -13.13 -12.97 18.99
N SER A 406 -13.88 -12.06 18.39
CA SER A 406 -15.26 -12.29 17.93
C SER A 406 -15.27 -12.46 16.41
N ILE A 407 -15.65 -13.65 15.94
CA ILE A 407 -15.79 -13.93 14.51
C ILE A 407 -17.22 -14.40 14.26
N THR A 408 -17.93 -13.73 13.35
CA THR A 408 -19.29 -14.07 12.93
C THR A 408 -19.34 -14.16 11.41
N VAL A 409 -19.91 -15.23 10.90
CA VAL A 409 -20.12 -15.44 9.47
C VAL A 409 -21.59 -15.75 9.22
N ASN A 410 -22.25 -14.95 8.39
CA ASN A 410 -23.68 -15.09 8.04
C ASN A 410 -24.61 -15.16 9.28
N GLY A 411 -24.32 -14.34 10.29
CA GLY A 411 -25.13 -14.23 11.51
C GLY A 411 -24.85 -15.31 12.56
N GLU A 412 -24.01 -16.31 12.26
CA GLU A 412 -23.65 -17.34 13.22
C GLU A 412 -22.35 -16.99 13.93
N THR A 413 -22.37 -16.94 15.25
CA THR A 413 -21.15 -16.75 16.05
C THR A 413 -20.28 -17.97 15.92
N ASP A 414 -19.07 -17.79 15.42
CA ASP A 414 -18.29 -18.91 14.98
C ASP A 414 -16.80 -18.76 15.26
N ARG A 415 -16.36 -19.38 16.32
CA ARG A 415 -14.93 -19.55 16.59
C ARG A 415 -14.26 -20.54 15.64
N TYR A 416 -15.04 -21.38 14.98
CA TYR A 416 -14.57 -22.56 14.29
C TYR A 416 -14.83 -22.50 12.79
N ARG A 417 -15.88 -21.78 12.39
CA ARG A 417 -16.37 -21.73 11.00
C ARG A 417 -15.53 -20.94 10.06
N THR A 418 -14.72 -20.08 10.61
CA THR A 418 -14.08 -19.05 9.82
C THR A 418 -12.65 -19.40 9.48
N VAL A 419 -12.14 -20.46 10.05
CA VAL A 419 -10.77 -20.91 9.84
C VAL A 419 -10.79 -22.11 8.90
N ILE A 420 -10.27 -21.94 7.70
CA ILE A 420 -10.13 -23.03 6.73
C ILE A 420 -8.66 -23.18 6.42
N PRO A 421 -7.98 -24.16 6.97
CA PRO A 421 -6.65 -24.53 6.52
C PRO A 421 -6.73 -25.17 5.14
N PHE A 422 -5.90 -24.77 4.22
CA PHE A 422 -5.85 -25.33 2.88
C PHE A 422 -4.58 -26.16 2.73
N THR A 423 -4.75 -27.45 2.51
CA THR A 423 -3.64 -28.40 2.33
C THR A 423 -3.40 -28.76 0.87
N THR A 424 -4.27 -28.31 -0.04
CA THR A 424 -4.06 -28.56 -1.46
C THR A 424 -2.94 -27.69 -2.02
N PRO A 425 -2.17 -28.19 -3.00
CA PRO A 425 -1.20 -27.38 -3.70
C PRO A 425 -1.82 -26.11 -4.22
N ASP A 426 -1.10 -25.02 -4.11
CA ASP A 426 -1.51 -23.74 -4.66
C ASP A 426 -1.60 -23.84 -6.18
N THR A 427 -2.79 -24.01 -6.69
CA THR A 427 -3.07 -23.99 -8.14
C THR A 427 -3.21 -22.57 -8.67
N GLY A 428 -3.00 -21.55 -7.82
CA GLY A 428 -3.29 -20.16 -8.12
C GLY A 428 -4.76 -19.81 -8.07
N LYS A 429 -5.62 -20.75 -7.64
CA LYS A 429 -7.04 -20.53 -7.38
C LYS A 429 -7.28 -20.54 -5.88
N GLU A 430 -7.95 -19.53 -5.40
CA GLU A 430 -8.26 -19.36 -4.01
C GLU A 430 -9.71 -19.00 -3.84
N LEU A 431 -10.33 -19.49 -2.76
CA LEU A 431 -11.64 -19.08 -2.32
C LEU A 431 -12.64 -18.85 -3.46
N GLY A 432 -13.22 -19.89 -3.97
CA GLY A 432 -14.24 -19.78 -5.00
C GLY A 432 -13.70 -19.39 -6.39
N GLY A 433 -12.44 -19.71 -6.68
CA GLY A 433 -11.83 -19.49 -7.99
C GLY A 433 -11.17 -18.13 -8.18
N VAL A 434 -11.13 -17.31 -7.15
CA VAL A 434 -10.36 -16.06 -7.19
C VAL A 434 -8.87 -16.37 -7.15
N VAL A 435 -8.16 -15.94 -8.17
CA VAL A 435 -6.70 -16.00 -8.19
C VAL A 435 -6.18 -14.78 -7.45
N ILE A 436 -5.73 -14.97 -6.22
CA ILE A 436 -5.04 -13.93 -5.47
C ILE A 436 -3.57 -14.05 -5.82
N LYS A 437 -3.12 -13.20 -6.71
CA LYS A 437 -1.69 -13.00 -6.97
C LYS A 437 -1.19 -11.85 -6.12
N ALA A 438 0.08 -11.84 -5.92
CA ALA A 438 0.75 -10.76 -5.24
C ALA A 438 0.42 -9.39 -5.86
N PRO A 439 0.20 -8.36 -5.03
CA PRO A 439 0.07 -7.00 -5.53
C PRO A 439 1.33 -6.61 -6.30
N VAL A 440 1.14 -6.01 -7.46
CA VAL A 440 2.22 -5.43 -8.25
C VAL A 440 2.07 -3.93 -8.18
N GLY A 441 3.16 -3.24 -7.97
CA GLY A 441 3.17 -1.78 -7.90
C GLY A 441 2.48 -1.12 -9.10
N ALA A 442 1.72 -0.09 -8.84
CA ALA A 442 0.94 0.61 -9.84
C ALA A 442 1.84 1.43 -10.77
N SER A 443 2.84 2.09 -10.25
CA SER A 443 3.72 2.94 -11.06
C SER A 443 5.09 2.30 -11.29
N THR A 444 5.49 2.25 -12.54
CA THR A 444 6.87 1.93 -12.97
C THR A 444 7.58 3.16 -13.49
N ALA A 445 7.01 4.34 -13.23
CA ALA A 445 7.57 5.60 -13.70
C ALA A 445 8.96 5.84 -13.14
N THR A 446 9.89 6.18 -14.03
CA THR A 446 11.23 6.59 -13.66
C THR A 446 11.32 8.11 -13.77
N ILE A 447 11.65 8.76 -12.66
CA ILE A 447 11.98 10.19 -12.66
C ILE A 447 13.46 10.30 -12.88
N THR A 448 13.86 11.07 -13.87
CA THR A 448 15.27 11.34 -14.13
C THR A 448 15.59 12.77 -13.72
N VAL A 449 16.47 12.95 -12.75
CA VAL A 449 16.99 14.27 -12.36
C VAL A 449 18.49 14.26 -12.56
N ASN A 450 19.00 15.16 -13.37
CA ASN A 450 20.42 15.20 -13.74
C ASN A 450 20.96 13.85 -14.25
N GLY A 451 20.15 13.12 -15.02
CA GLY A 451 20.51 11.81 -15.56
C GLY A 451 20.45 10.64 -14.58
N VAL A 452 20.06 10.87 -13.33
CA VAL A 452 19.92 9.80 -12.33
C VAL A 452 18.47 9.36 -12.25
N PRO A 453 18.14 8.11 -12.61
CA PRO A 453 16.79 7.59 -12.51
C PRO A 453 16.33 7.53 -11.04
N GLN A 454 15.11 8.01 -10.79
CA GLN A 454 14.41 7.91 -9.52
C GLN A 454 13.11 7.14 -9.79
N THR A 455 13.04 5.90 -9.39
CA THR A 455 11.89 5.05 -9.68
C THR A 455 11.24 4.55 -8.40
N PRO A 456 9.91 4.66 -8.24
CA PRO A 456 9.21 3.93 -7.20
C PRO A 456 9.43 2.43 -7.36
N VAL A 457 9.60 1.73 -6.25
CA VAL A 457 9.81 0.28 -6.27
C VAL A 457 8.54 -0.42 -6.71
N VAL A 458 8.64 -1.29 -7.71
CA VAL A 458 7.54 -2.17 -8.14
C VAL A 458 7.35 -3.26 -7.08
N ILE A 459 6.12 -3.41 -6.60
CA ILE A 459 5.78 -4.42 -5.60
C ILE A 459 5.53 -5.74 -6.30
N ASN A 460 6.40 -6.71 -6.06
CA ASN A 460 6.20 -8.10 -6.47
C ASN A 460 6.19 -8.98 -5.23
N THR A 461 5.10 -9.65 -4.96
CA THR A 461 5.11 -10.76 -4.01
C THR A 461 5.51 -12.01 -4.78
N LYS A 462 6.37 -12.82 -4.20
CA LYS A 462 6.79 -14.08 -4.83
C LYS A 462 5.60 -15.04 -4.85
N ALA A 463 5.29 -15.59 -6.02
CA ALA A 463 4.51 -16.81 -6.09
C ALA A 463 5.30 -17.90 -5.37
N ARG A 464 4.70 -18.52 -4.37
CA ARG A 464 5.36 -19.64 -3.69
C ARG A 464 5.22 -20.91 -4.51
N ASN A 465 6.31 -21.62 -4.64
CA ASN A 465 6.27 -23.02 -5.05
C ASN A 465 5.54 -23.83 -3.96
N PRO A 466 4.74 -24.82 -4.34
CA PRO A 466 4.14 -25.72 -3.36
C PRO A 466 5.24 -26.29 -2.47
N ILE A 467 4.98 -26.37 -1.18
CA ILE A 467 5.91 -26.98 -0.23
C ILE A 467 6.06 -28.43 -0.66
N SER A 468 7.26 -28.83 -1.02
CA SER A 468 7.57 -30.24 -1.16
C SER A 468 7.58 -30.83 0.25
N VAL A 469 6.64 -31.72 0.53
CA VAL A 469 6.66 -32.52 1.76
C VAL A 469 7.96 -33.33 1.75
N SER A 470 8.82 -33.09 2.73
CA SER A 470 10.05 -33.85 2.87
C SER A 470 9.71 -35.31 3.17
N ALA A 471 10.35 -36.23 2.46
CA ALA A 471 10.23 -37.67 2.72
C ALA A 471 10.81 -38.09 4.08
N SER A 472 11.37 -37.16 4.85
CA SER A 472 11.98 -37.37 6.17
C SER A 472 11.07 -37.00 7.34
N SER A 473 9.81 -36.61 7.10
CA SER A 473 8.84 -36.34 8.15
C SER A 473 8.30 -37.62 8.78
N VAL A 474 8.05 -37.58 10.09
CA VAL A 474 7.41 -38.68 10.83
C VAL A 474 5.96 -38.34 11.06
N GLY A 475 5.06 -39.12 10.44
CA GLY A 475 3.61 -38.97 10.59
C GLY A 475 3.10 -39.61 11.90
N MET A 476 2.30 -38.87 12.68
CA MET A 476 1.62 -39.36 13.87
C MET A 476 0.12 -39.11 13.74
N TYR A 477 -0.66 -40.15 14.02
CA TYR A 477 -2.11 -40.05 13.97
C TYR A 477 -2.71 -39.69 15.32
N VAL A 478 -3.60 -38.70 15.32
CA VAL A 478 -4.36 -38.27 16.48
C VAL A 478 -5.78 -38.78 16.33
N ASN A 479 -6.16 -39.78 17.13
CA ASN A 479 -7.55 -40.26 17.20
C ASN A 479 -8.40 -39.27 17.98
N THR A 480 -9.45 -38.76 17.38
CA THR A 480 -10.31 -37.72 17.96
C THR A 480 -11.60 -38.26 18.58
N SER A 481 -11.79 -39.58 18.64
CA SER A 481 -13.04 -40.19 19.15
C SER A 481 -13.31 -39.90 20.62
N GLY A 482 -12.28 -39.57 21.42
CA GLY A 482 -12.38 -39.47 22.86
C GLY A 482 -12.57 -40.83 23.58
N ILE A 483 -12.54 -41.93 22.82
CA ILE A 483 -12.67 -43.33 23.34
C ILE A 483 -11.33 -44.05 23.18
N ASN A 484 -10.75 -43.97 21.99
CA ASN A 484 -9.43 -44.52 21.67
C ASN A 484 -8.41 -43.39 21.67
N PHE A 485 -7.30 -43.57 22.36
CA PHE A 485 -6.27 -42.54 22.50
C PHE A 485 -4.99 -42.99 21.81
N THR A 486 -4.38 -42.12 21.08
CA THR A 486 -3.07 -42.30 20.49
C THR A 486 -2.03 -41.48 21.24
N ASN A 487 -0.77 -41.86 21.14
CA ASN A 487 0.30 -41.20 21.85
C ASN A 487 1.36 -40.69 20.86
N ALA A 488 1.94 -39.55 21.16
CA ALA A 488 3.08 -39.02 20.43
C ALA A 488 4.34 -39.89 20.64
N ILE A 489 5.20 -39.89 19.64
CA ILE A 489 6.51 -40.52 19.72
C ILE A 489 7.44 -39.59 20.51
N ASN A 490 8.13 -40.08 21.50
CA ASN A 490 9.13 -39.36 22.27
C ASN A 490 10.50 -39.45 21.59
N GLY A 491 11.32 -38.41 21.67
CA GLY A 491 12.65 -38.37 21.11
C GLY A 491 12.67 -38.13 19.58
N LEU A 492 11.65 -37.47 19.05
CA LEU A 492 11.52 -37.13 17.63
C LEU A 492 12.71 -36.36 17.10
N GLU A 493 13.34 -35.50 17.90
CA GLU A 493 14.53 -34.71 17.56
C GLU A 493 15.74 -35.57 17.18
N ASN A 494 15.75 -36.85 17.58
CA ASN A 494 16.77 -37.80 17.20
C ASN A 494 16.45 -38.52 15.87
N LEU A 495 15.25 -38.36 15.34
CA LEU A 495 14.76 -39.10 14.16
C LEU A 495 14.53 -38.20 12.97
N THR A 496 14.07 -36.96 13.17
CA THR A 496 13.63 -36.07 12.10
C THR A 496 13.67 -34.60 12.51
N ASN A 497 13.71 -33.71 11.53
CA ASN A 497 13.51 -32.27 11.70
C ASN A 497 12.06 -31.86 11.44
N GLU A 498 11.22 -32.76 10.92
CA GLU A 498 9.81 -32.49 10.62
C GLU A 498 8.93 -33.63 11.14
N ALA A 499 7.77 -33.26 11.67
CA ALA A 499 6.76 -34.20 12.10
C ALA A 499 5.38 -33.78 11.59
N ASP A 500 4.62 -34.75 11.10
CA ASP A 500 3.26 -34.54 10.60
C ASP A 500 2.26 -35.07 11.63
N LEU A 501 1.38 -34.19 12.09
CA LEU A 501 0.28 -34.55 12.95
C LEU A 501 -0.97 -34.75 12.08
N ILE A 502 -1.39 -36.01 11.92
CA ILE A 502 -2.55 -36.37 11.11
C ILE A 502 -3.75 -36.50 12.05
N VAL A 503 -4.65 -35.54 11.99
CA VAL A 503 -5.84 -35.46 12.86
C VAL A 503 -6.96 -36.31 12.29
N GLY A 504 -7.39 -37.30 13.05
CA GLY A 504 -8.52 -38.14 12.70
C GLY A 504 -9.86 -37.39 12.67
N THR A 505 -10.81 -37.94 11.97
CA THR A 505 -12.17 -37.36 11.83
C THR A 505 -13.23 -38.07 12.66
N GLU A 506 -12.85 -38.90 13.60
CA GLU A 506 -13.79 -39.69 14.42
C GLU A 506 -14.76 -38.79 15.22
N ALA A 507 -14.30 -37.64 15.69
CA ALA A 507 -15.16 -36.68 16.37
C ALA A 507 -16.26 -36.13 15.45
N THR A 508 -16.06 -36.15 14.13
CA THR A 508 -17.04 -35.66 13.17
C THR A 508 -18.17 -36.63 12.90
N GLU A 509 -17.97 -37.93 13.21
CA GLU A 509 -18.95 -38.97 12.97
C GLU A 509 -20.10 -38.93 14.00
N VAL A 510 -19.87 -38.27 15.15
CA VAL A 510 -20.82 -38.20 16.25
C VAL A 510 -21.51 -36.84 16.36
N THR A 511 -21.38 -36.00 15.33
CA THR A 511 -22.01 -34.69 15.28
C THR A 511 -22.41 -34.32 13.86
N ASN A 512 -23.43 -33.48 13.73
CA ASN A 512 -23.81 -32.81 12.48
C ASN A 512 -23.41 -31.33 12.47
N GLU A 513 -22.60 -30.91 13.44
CA GLU A 513 -22.03 -29.58 13.46
C GLU A 513 -20.91 -29.45 12.43
N LYS A 514 -20.81 -28.27 11.82
CA LYS A 514 -19.75 -27.99 10.84
C LYS A 514 -18.39 -27.72 11.48
N TYR A 515 -18.34 -27.66 12.82
CA TYR A 515 -17.18 -27.19 13.57
C TYR A 515 -17.08 -27.89 14.91
N ILE A 516 -15.89 -28.35 15.22
CA ILE A 516 -15.61 -29.08 16.44
C ILE A 516 -14.33 -28.55 17.07
N LEU A 517 -14.36 -28.22 18.35
CA LEU A 517 -13.15 -27.95 19.12
C LEU A 517 -12.71 -29.24 19.85
N ILE A 518 -11.50 -29.67 19.57
CA ILE A 518 -10.82 -30.74 20.26
C ILE A 518 -9.80 -30.10 21.20
N ASN A 519 -10.10 -30.08 22.47
CA ASN A 519 -9.24 -29.54 23.53
C ASN A 519 -9.10 -30.50 24.71
N ASP A 520 -9.55 -31.74 24.56
CA ASP A 520 -9.43 -32.77 25.62
C ASP A 520 -7.94 -33.12 25.83
N PRO A 521 -7.40 -32.93 27.05
CA PRO A 521 -6.02 -33.27 27.35
C PRO A 521 -5.68 -34.75 27.16
N ARG A 522 -6.67 -35.65 27.19
CA ARG A 522 -6.47 -37.07 26.91
C ARG A 522 -6.17 -37.34 25.45
N ILE A 523 -6.70 -36.50 24.55
CA ILE A 523 -6.45 -36.57 23.12
C ILE A 523 -5.14 -35.85 22.77
N LEU A 524 -4.95 -34.64 23.28
CA LEU A 524 -3.86 -33.77 22.85
C LEU A 524 -2.64 -33.77 23.76
N GLY A 525 -2.77 -34.20 25.03
CA GLY A 525 -1.74 -33.99 26.05
C GLY A 525 -0.38 -34.59 25.71
N THR A 526 -0.34 -35.80 25.11
CA THR A 526 0.94 -36.42 24.70
C THR A 526 1.63 -35.66 23.58
N TYR A 527 0.86 -35.12 22.62
CA TYR A 527 1.37 -34.33 21.51
C TYR A 527 1.83 -32.95 21.96
N MET A 528 1.10 -32.29 22.86
CA MET A 528 1.50 -31.05 23.52
C MET A 528 2.85 -31.19 24.23
N ASN A 529 3.02 -32.31 24.96
CA ASN A 529 4.27 -32.60 25.66
C ASN A 529 5.42 -32.89 24.67
N ALA A 530 5.17 -33.64 23.60
CA ALA A 530 6.15 -33.90 22.57
C ALA A 530 6.62 -32.61 21.87
N MET A 531 5.70 -31.70 21.57
CA MET A 531 6.01 -30.39 21.00
C MET A 531 6.86 -29.52 21.95
N ALA A 532 6.53 -29.54 23.23
CA ALA A 532 7.27 -28.82 24.24
C ALA A 532 8.69 -29.36 24.45
N SER A 533 8.90 -30.68 24.33
CA SER A 533 10.18 -31.33 24.50
C SER A 533 11.08 -31.29 23.27
N ALA A 534 10.51 -31.03 22.08
CA ALA A 534 11.21 -30.98 20.80
C ALA A 534 10.94 -29.65 20.06
N PRO A 535 11.42 -28.50 20.58
CA PRO A 535 11.08 -27.18 20.05
C PRO A 535 11.67 -26.89 18.65
N ASN A 536 12.67 -27.66 18.24
CA ASN A 536 13.34 -27.49 16.93
C ASN A 536 12.70 -28.29 15.80
N ILE A 537 11.69 -29.13 16.11
CA ILE A 537 10.95 -29.87 15.11
C ILE A 537 9.92 -28.95 14.47
N LYS A 538 9.88 -28.96 13.16
CA LYS A 538 8.80 -28.32 12.41
C LYS A 538 7.59 -29.25 12.39
N TRP A 539 6.51 -28.82 13.02
CA TRP A 539 5.25 -29.53 13.05
C TRP A 539 4.34 -29.09 11.90
N ASN A 540 3.86 -30.06 11.12
CA ASN A 540 2.83 -29.86 10.12
C ASN A 540 1.55 -30.56 10.62
N ILE A 541 0.40 -29.94 10.43
CA ILE A 541 -0.86 -30.48 10.93
C ILE A 541 -1.80 -30.68 9.75
N TYR A 542 -2.28 -31.89 9.58
CA TYR A 542 -3.16 -32.29 8.48
C TYR A 542 -4.42 -32.95 9.03
N SER A 543 -5.52 -32.82 8.33
CA SER A 543 -6.69 -33.66 8.54
C SER A 543 -6.52 -35.00 7.79
N SER A 544 -7.00 -36.07 8.36
CA SER A 544 -7.10 -37.37 7.68
C SER A 544 -8.19 -37.42 6.60
N SER A 545 -8.97 -36.35 6.45
CA SER A 545 -10.10 -36.26 5.51
C SER A 545 -9.96 -35.05 4.58
N LEU A 546 -10.44 -35.22 3.36
CA LEU A 546 -10.58 -34.12 2.39
C LEU A 546 -11.79 -33.22 2.71
N THR A 547 -12.77 -33.71 3.43
CA THR A 547 -14.00 -32.98 3.78
C THR A 547 -13.93 -32.25 5.10
N TRP A 548 -12.89 -32.48 5.88
CA TRP A 548 -12.64 -31.83 7.15
C TRP A 548 -11.21 -31.32 7.22
N MET A 549 -11.04 -30.18 7.83
CA MET A 549 -9.75 -29.56 8.02
C MET A 549 -9.43 -29.47 9.50
N ALA A 550 -8.17 -29.62 9.84
CA ALA A 550 -7.68 -29.48 11.21
C ALA A 550 -6.82 -28.21 11.32
N THR A 551 -7.14 -27.35 12.27
CA THR A 551 -6.42 -26.11 12.52
C THR A 551 -6.01 -26.04 13.99
N PRO A 552 -4.72 -25.88 14.30
CA PRO A 552 -4.26 -25.75 15.67
C PRO A 552 -4.48 -24.36 16.24
N THR A 553 -4.67 -24.28 17.55
CA THR A 553 -4.33 -23.11 18.34
C THR A 553 -2.99 -23.35 19.02
N LEU A 554 -2.11 -22.38 18.98
CA LEU A 554 -0.78 -22.47 19.56
C LEU A 554 -0.68 -21.55 20.79
N GLU A 555 0.12 -21.96 21.75
CA GLU A 555 0.52 -21.13 22.87
C GLU A 555 1.44 -20.01 22.36
N LEU A 556 1.19 -18.78 22.79
CA LEU A 556 1.92 -17.59 22.35
C LEU A 556 3.44 -17.75 22.53
N GLY A 557 4.17 -17.58 21.45
CA GLY A 557 5.64 -17.66 21.43
C GLY A 557 6.20 -19.08 21.44
N THR A 558 5.35 -20.10 21.29
CA THR A 558 5.75 -21.52 21.22
C THR A 558 5.08 -22.20 20.03
N ASN A 559 5.56 -23.41 19.68
CA ASN A 559 4.89 -24.28 18.72
C ASN A 559 3.92 -25.27 19.38
N ARG A 560 3.65 -25.10 20.66
CA ARG A 560 2.80 -26.00 21.43
C ARG A 560 1.34 -25.77 21.13
N ILE A 561 0.63 -26.81 20.70
CA ILE A 561 -0.81 -26.74 20.48
C ILE A 561 -1.57 -26.67 21.82
N THR A 562 -2.62 -25.84 21.86
CA THR A 562 -3.56 -25.74 23.00
C THR A 562 -4.92 -26.29 22.66
N GLY A 563 -5.21 -26.49 21.38
CA GLY A 563 -6.44 -27.08 20.87
C GLY A 563 -6.34 -27.31 19.37
N LEU A 564 -7.28 -28.09 18.85
CA LEU A 564 -7.47 -28.32 17.42
C LEU A 564 -8.90 -27.98 17.04
N TYR A 565 -9.08 -27.17 16.02
CA TYR A 565 -10.37 -26.93 15.39
C TYR A 565 -10.52 -27.84 14.19
N MET A 566 -11.59 -28.64 14.17
CA MET A 566 -12.02 -29.39 13.01
C MET A 566 -13.13 -28.60 12.31
N THR A 567 -12.90 -28.21 11.07
CA THR A 567 -13.86 -27.43 10.28
C THR A 567 -14.24 -28.21 9.03
N LYS A 568 -15.54 -28.38 8.81
CA LYS A 568 -16.03 -28.99 7.58
C LYS A 568 -15.65 -28.13 6.38
N VAL A 569 -15.03 -28.72 5.38
CA VAL A 569 -14.79 -28.08 4.10
C VAL A 569 -16.12 -28.01 3.35
N PRO A 570 -16.59 -26.85 2.90
CA PRO A 570 -17.81 -26.76 2.12
C PRO A 570 -17.75 -27.64 0.87
N TYR A 571 -18.80 -28.33 0.54
CA TYR A 571 -18.86 -29.15 -0.66
C TYR A 571 -18.61 -28.34 -1.94
N THR A 572 -19.00 -27.07 -1.94
CA THR A 572 -18.76 -26.13 -3.05
C THR A 572 -17.26 -25.87 -3.31
N THR A 573 -16.40 -26.10 -2.32
CA THR A 573 -14.94 -25.94 -2.48
C THR A 573 -14.39 -26.86 -3.60
N TRP A 574 -14.99 -28.02 -3.76
CA TRP A 574 -14.56 -29.02 -4.76
C TRP A 574 -15.29 -28.88 -6.10
N ALA A 575 -16.41 -28.18 -6.13
CA ALA A 575 -17.23 -27.97 -7.31
C ALA A 575 -16.84 -26.73 -8.14
N GLY A 576 -15.86 -25.97 -7.67
CA GLY A 576 -15.45 -24.70 -8.28
C GLY A 576 -16.18 -23.50 -7.71
N ALA A 577 -15.95 -22.32 -8.31
CA ALA A 577 -16.59 -21.09 -7.91
C ALA A 577 -18.02 -20.98 -8.48
N ASP A 578 -18.82 -20.13 -7.88
CA ASP A 578 -20.18 -19.77 -8.32
C ASP A 578 -20.22 -19.18 -9.76
N GLU A 579 -19.07 -18.72 -10.28
CA GLU A 579 -18.88 -18.21 -11.64
C GLU A 579 -18.19 -19.23 -12.57
N THR A 580 -18.34 -20.53 -12.30
CA THR A 580 -17.78 -21.58 -13.15
C THR A 580 -18.48 -21.61 -14.52
N PRO A 581 -17.79 -22.10 -15.57
CA PRO A 581 -18.41 -22.30 -16.88
C PRO A 581 -19.73 -23.08 -16.77
N VAL A 582 -20.66 -22.83 -17.68
CA VAL A 582 -22.02 -23.37 -17.69
C VAL A 582 -22.05 -24.91 -17.54
N ASP A 583 -21.05 -25.60 -18.09
CA ASP A 583 -20.87 -27.04 -17.98
C ASP A 583 -20.58 -27.57 -16.57
N LYS A 584 -20.20 -26.69 -15.63
CA LYS A 584 -19.94 -27.02 -14.22
C LYS A 584 -20.93 -26.42 -13.23
N THR A 585 -21.85 -25.59 -13.70
CA THR A 585 -22.85 -24.92 -12.86
C THR A 585 -23.72 -25.89 -12.10
N ASP A 586 -24.12 -26.98 -12.73
CA ASP A 586 -24.95 -28.02 -12.08
C ASP A 586 -24.20 -28.72 -10.95
N THR A 587 -22.92 -28.99 -11.13
CA THR A 587 -22.07 -29.56 -10.07
C THR A 587 -21.94 -28.60 -8.86
N TYR A 588 -21.76 -27.30 -9.13
CA TYR A 588 -21.73 -26.31 -8.09
C TYR A 588 -23.07 -26.19 -7.36
N ASN A 589 -24.17 -26.09 -8.09
CA ASN A 589 -25.52 -25.99 -7.51
C ASN A 589 -25.88 -27.22 -6.67
N PHE A 590 -25.51 -28.42 -7.14
CA PHE A 590 -25.68 -29.64 -6.38
C PHE A 590 -24.87 -29.62 -5.07
N ALA A 591 -23.60 -29.22 -5.13
CA ALA A 591 -22.72 -29.11 -3.96
C ALA A 591 -23.20 -28.03 -2.98
N ASP A 592 -23.72 -26.91 -3.48
CA ASP A 592 -24.32 -25.84 -2.66
C ASP A 592 -25.60 -26.33 -1.95
N GLY A 593 -26.43 -27.07 -2.66
CA GLY A 593 -27.62 -27.69 -2.06
C GLY A 593 -27.29 -28.67 -0.94
N LEU A 594 -26.25 -29.49 -1.12
CA LEU A 594 -25.75 -30.37 -0.04
C LEU A 594 -25.18 -29.57 1.13
N GLU A 595 -24.46 -28.49 0.84
CA GLU A 595 -23.88 -27.65 1.89
C GLU A 595 -24.95 -26.94 2.74
N GLN A 596 -26.04 -26.52 2.14
CA GLN A 596 -27.17 -25.90 2.84
C GLN A 596 -27.92 -26.89 3.75
N ARG A 597 -27.97 -28.16 3.38
CA ARG A 597 -28.61 -29.21 4.16
C ARG A 597 -27.75 -29.75 5.30
N TYR A 598 -26.43 -29.64 5.18
CA TYR A 598 -25.53 -30.14 6.21
C TYR A 598 -25.76 -29.41 7.55
N GLY A 599 -25.98 -30.18 8.61
CA GLY A 599 -26.27 -29.67 9.93
C GLY A 599 -27.76 -29.38 10.19
N VAL A 600 -28.61 -29.46 9.17
CA VAL A 600 -30.07 -29.32 9.31
C VAL A 600 -30.73 -30.67 9.62
N GLU A 601 -30.22 -31.73 8.99
CA GLU A 601 -30.77 -33.07 9.15
C GLU A 601 -30.34 -33.71 10.50
N ALA A 602 -31.22 -34.50 11.08
CA ALA A 602 -30.93 -35.17 12.34
C ALA A 602 -29.76 -36.16 12.20
N LEU A 603 -28.85 -36.15 13.18
CA LEU A 603 -27.71 -37.06 13.19
C LEU A 603 -28.19 -38.52 13.13
N GLY A 604 -27.62 -39.32 12.24
CA GLY A 604 -27.99 -40.72 12.04
C GLY A 604 -29.25 -40.93 11.20
N SER A 605 -29.89 -39.87 10.71
CA SER A 605 -30.95 -39.99 9.73
C SER A 605 -30.38 -40.46 8.37
N ARG A 606 -31.26 -41.02 7.55
CA ARG A 606 -30.88 -41.43 6.18
C ARG A 606 -30.39 -40.26 5.33
N GLU A 607 -30.95 -39.09 5.57
CA GLU A 607 -30.63 -37.86 4.86
C GLU A 607 -29.26 -37.29 5.29
N ASN A 608 -28.80 -37.60 6.53
CA ASN A 608 -27.52 -37.18 7.05
C ASN A 608 -26.38 -38.13 6.59
N GLN A 609 -26.66 -39.41 6.36
CA GLN A 609 -25.69 -40.39 5.88
C GLN A 609 -25.36 -40.23 4.38
#